data_7027f79435898b53c1c7f926ac129963
#
_entry.id   7027f79435898b53c1c7f926ac129963
#
_cell.length_a   1.000
_cell.length_b   1.000
_cell.length_c   1.000
_cell.angle_alpha   90.00
_cell.angle_beta   90.00
_cell.angle_gamma   90.00
#
_symmetry.space_group_name_H-M   'P 1'
#
loop_
_entity.id
_entity.type
_entity.pdbx_description
1 polymer ?
#
loop_
_entity_poly.entity_id
_entity_poly.type
_entity_poly.pdbx_seq_one_letter_code
_entity_poly.pdbx_strand_id
1 'polypeptide(L)'
;MATSNNKRIEETATTALKAVLLRCPILESFIDSNDKTPSWDGTVFVYKNGSFKKADMLGRAPVQIKGTETVIVSDTASYSCQVSDIRNYYRDGGCIFFLVSVETSTGAANIYYTSLQVFDLKKILDSAGQQKTKTLKLDKFPQDDPNEMASVFMSFVENSRKQTSFIGKEIVSLEQLEKNGVGIESFSFNTSGIGLNIDNIGTFISTHDFYLYARPKGLDIDIPVEKVSNAIVSKPVFGKVLVKDTEYYPSYSVLYEKGDAILRVGKGISISLDQPNSRITVNFKPTGTLSDFIQDASCFIDMIESQEITLNGARLPFNGMNAVDLSKYKDSLQYYKDVKRMLDLLGVTEELQCGNLSNKDEINIRNFVNAVLYNRTIGFPDAKDSVIHGPIKIANLSIWIWATRQEDGYYKLENFFEPHNIALFEGDDTAQSNPIPASHYLLLNKEAFVHTSNMDYEVVKSDLCSMKYHPLLIECTTLMMLNILRGYDEQKEKDEHLLDLAEAVCSWLSLDKETVEYPILRLNQLQIEKRRRSLTTQEIIELGKFTGTEYAANIRCGAYLLMDDSAEAQKCLDELSPETQKEFITFPICHFGKLIQGGKQ
;
A
#
# COMPACT_ATOMS: atom_id res chain seq x y z
N MET A 1 57.05 22.12 16.44
CA MET A 1 56.70 22.16 15.01
C MET A 1 55.23 21.79 14.75
N ALA A 2 54.62 20.79 15.42
CA ALA A 2 53.22 20.39 15.18
C ALA A 2 52.16 21.50 15.47
N THR A 3 52.36 22.33 16.51
CA THR A 3 51.44 23.43 16.88
C THR A 3 51.40 24.57 15.88
N SER A 4 52.48 24.84 15.16
CA SER A 4 52.58 25.92 14.15
C SER A 4 51.85 25.52 12.85
N ASN A 5 51.87 24.25 12.50
CA ASN A 5 51.21 23.74 11.27
C ASN A 5 49.70 23.72 11.44
N ASN A 6 49.19 23.25 12.61
CA ASN A 6 47.76 23.20 12.89
C ASN A 6 47.09 24.58 12.82
N LYS A 7 47.78 25.62 13.36
CA LYS A 7 47.27 26.99 13.31
C LYS A 7 47.17 27.51 11.87
N ARG A 8 48.19 27.20 11.03
CA ARG A 8 48.17 27.59 9.62
C ARG A 8 47.04 26.90 8.83
N ILE A 9 46.78 25.63 9.12
CA ILE A 9 45.68 24.90 8.49
C ILE A 9 44.33 25.50 8.86
N GLU A 10 44.10 25.82 10.16
CA GLU A 10 42.91 26.44 10.66
C GLU A 10 42.66 27.82 10.03
N GLU A 11 43.69 28.68 9.97
CA GLU A 11 43.61 30.01 9.33
C GLU A 11 43.33 29.91 7.83
N THR A 12 43.94 28.96 7.14
CA THR A 12 43.72 28.74 5.71
C THR A 12 42.30 28.22 5.45
N ALA A 13 41.81 27.26 6.25
CA ALA A 13 40.46 26.74 6.16
C ALA A 13 39.40 27.80 6.36
N THR A 14 39.56 28.60 7.40
CA THR A 14 38.65 29.72 7.72
C THR A 14 38.63 30.75 6.60
N THR A 15 39.82 31.13 6.09
CA THR A 15 39.95 32.09 4.99
C THR A 15 39.31 31.55 3.70
N ALA A 16 39.50 30.29 3.38
CA ALA A 16 38.90 29.66 2.20
C ALA A 16 37.36 29.67 2.26
N LEU A 17 36.78 29.30 3.42
CA LEU A 17 35.32 29.33 3.60
C LEU A 17 34.79 30.77 3.50
N LYS A 18 35.42 31.74 4.16
CA LYS A 18 35.02 33.17 4.08
C LYS A 18 35.03 33.67 2.64
N ALA A 19 36.06 33.37 1.88
CA ALA A 19 36.18 33.77 0.49
C ALA A 19 35.06 33.18 -0.40
N VAL A 20 34.65 31.95 -0.12
CA VAL A 20 33.52 31.30 -0.81
C VAL A 20 32.19 31.96 -0.42
N LEU A 21 31.93 32.18 0.87
CA LEU A 21 30.69 32.78 1.37
C LEU A 21 30.47 34.20 0.83
N LEU A 22 31.54 34.98 0.62
CA LEU A 22 31.48 36.34 0.04
C LEU A 22 30.90 36.36 -1.38
N ARG A 23 30.87 35.23 -2.10
CA ARG A 23 30.26 35.14 -3.44
C ARG A 23 28.74 35.12 -3.39
N CYS A 24 28.15 34.82 -2.23
CA CYS A 24 26.70 34.82 -2.07
C CYS A 24 26.21 36.16 -1.55
N PRO A 25 25.37 36.88 -2.34
CA PRO A 25 25.00 38.27 -2.02
C PRO A 25 24.07 38.44 -0.81
N ILE A 26 23.58 37.37 -0.22
CA ILE A 26 22.66 37.41 0.93
C ILE A 26 23.28 36.84 2.21
N LEU A 27 24.55 36.44 2.16
CA LEU A 27 25.26 35.89 3.31
C LEU A 27 26.31 36.89 3.81
N GLU A 28 26.35 37.12 5.12
CA GLU A 28 27.37 37.93 5.78
C GLU A 28 28.02 37.12 6.91
N SER A 29 29.32 36.81 6.76
CA SER A 29 30.03 35.92 7.66
C SER A 29 30.84 36.72 8.73
N PHE A 30 30.60 36.42 9.99
CA PHE A 30 31.38 36.85 11.15
C PHE A 30 32.08 35.64 11.74
N ILE A 31 33.23 35.33 11.20
CA ILE A 31 34.02 34.14 11.55
C ILE A 31 35.44 34.65 11.90
N ASP A 32 35.93 34.35 13.08
CA ASP A 32 37.24 34.76 13.52
C ASP A 32 38.23 33.60 13.56
N SER A 33 39.37 33.77 12.93
CA SER A 33 40.51 32.91 13.11
C SER A 33 41.18 33.26 14.45
N ASN A 34 41.32 32.34 15.36
CA ASN A 34 41.81 32.44 16.75
C ASN A 34 40.72 32.78 17.80
N ASP A 35 39.47 32.67 17.51
CA ASP A 35 38.45 32.70 18.54
C ASP A 35 38.60 31.49 19.48
N LYS A 36 38.70 31.75 20.79
CA LYS A 36 38.75 30.71 21.81
C LYS A 36 37.38 30.37 22.35
N THR A 37 36.32 30.76 21.63
CA THR A 37 34.95 30.41 21.99
C THR A 37 34.80 28.88 21.86
N PRO A 38 34.47 28.17 22.95
CA PRO A 38 34.33 26.71 22.88
C PRO A 38 33.22 26.31 21.93
N SER A 39 33.51 25.38 21.00
CA SER A 39 32.56 24.70 20.11
C SER A 39 32.01 25.50 18.92
N TRP A 40 32.32 26.80 18.75
CA TRP A 40 31.95 27.60 17.57
C TRP A 40 33.08 28.46 17.08
N ASP A 41 33.20 28.61 15.74
CA ASP A 41 34.22 29.46 15.13
C ASP A 41 33.60 30.76 14.55
N GLY A 42 32.26 30.90 14.63
CA GLY A 42 31.58 32.12 14.20
C GLY A 42 30.12 31.94 13.86
N THR A 43 29.60 32.94 13.15
CA THR A 43 28.19 33.02 12.77
C THR A 43 28.07 33.58 11.35
N VAL A 44 27.15 33.05 10.57
CA VAL A 44 26.75 33.60 9.27
C VAL A 44 25.34 34.14 9.36
N PHE A 45 25.17 35.43 9.05
CA PHE A 45 23.85 36.06 8.95
C PHE A 45 23.29 35.89 7.55
N VAL A 46 21.98 35.64 7.49
CA VAL A 46 21.23 35.41 6.26
C VAL A 46 20.23 36.54 6.08
N TYR A 47 20.21 37.13 4.90
CA TYR A 47 19.34 38.26 4.56
C TYR A 47 18.38 37.88 3.41
N LYS A 48 17.28 38.62 3.28
CA LYS A 48 16.32 38.48 2.16
C LYS A 48 16.93 38.88 0.83
N ASN A 49 17.86 39.83 0.86
CA ASN A 49 18.50 40.42 -0.30
C ASN A 49 19.89 40.95 0.06
N GLY A 50 20.65 41.41 -0.92
CA GLY A 50 22.01 41.94 -0.73
C GLY A 50 22.08 43.35 -0.11
N SER A 51 21.00 43.85 0.49
CA SER A 51 21.01 45.18 1.14
C SER A 51 21.71 45.20 2.51
N PHE A 52 21.83 44.03 3.16
CA PHE A 52 22.35 43.80 4.50
C PHE A 52 21.71 44.70 5.58
N LYS A 53 20.48 45.20 5.35
CA LYS A 53 19.74 46.00 6.33
C LYS A 53 19.18 45.09 7.42
N LYS A 54 19.19 45.59 8.68
CA LYS A 54 18.65 44.87 9.84
C LYS A 54 17.20 44.37 9.63
N ALA A 55 16.37 45.16 8.92
CA ALA A 55 14.99 44.80 8.61
C ALA A 55 14.86 43.62 7.64
N ASP A 56 15.91 43.35 6.86
CA ASP A 56 15.94 42.27 5.86
C ASP A 56 16.62 40.99 6.38
N MET A 57 17.08 40.99 7.64
CA MET A 57 17.73 39.83 8.24
C MET A 57 16.72 38.69 8.47
N LEU A 58 16.96 37.57 7.84
CA LEU A 58 16.18 36.33 8.02
C LEU A 58 16.58 35.59 9.30
N GLY A 59 17.85 35.59 9.64
CA GLY A 59 18.36 34.92 10.83
C GLY A 59 19.86 34.71 10.79
N ARG A 60 20.34 33.83 11.67
CA ARG A 60 21.76 33.52 11.77
C ARG A 60 21.97 32.00 11.87
N ALA A 61 23.08 31.53 11.36
CA ALA A 61 23.53 30.16 11.48
C ALA A 61 24.87 30.10 12.20
N PRO A 62 24.96 29.48 13.39
CA PRO A 62 26.24 29.20 14.03
C PRO A 62 27.05 28.24 13.14
N VAL A 63 28.35 28.45 13.03
CA VAL A 63 29.23 27.63 12.20
C VAL A 63 30.43 27.11 12.99
N GLN A 64 30.80 25.84 12.70
CA GLN A 64 32.03 25.22 13.17
C GLN A 64 32.88 24.84 11.98
N ILE A 65 34.18 25.11 12.01
CA ILE A 65 35.11 24.84 10.91
C ILE A 65 36.25 23.95 11.40
N LYS A 66 36.52 22.91 10.66
CA LYS A 66 37.70 22.06 10.85
C LYS A 66 38.51 22.02 9.57
N GLY A 67 39.80 22.28 9.68
CA GLY A 67 40.75 22.16 8.58
C GLY A 67 41.47 20.82 8.60
N THR A 68 41.79 20.28 7.42
CA THR A 68 42.65 19.11 7.25
C THR A 68 43.56 19.29 6.03
N GLU A 69 44.79 18.78 6.12
CA GLU A 69 45.72 18.69 4.98
C GLU A 69 45.49 17.46 4.14
N THR A 70 44.62 16.53 4.59
CA THR A 70 44.28 15.35 3.78
C THR A 70 43.45 15.79 2.58
N VAL A 71 43.96 15.57 1.39
CA VAL A 71 43.23 15.88 0.16
C VAL A 71 42.07 14.91 0.00
N ILE A 72 40.85 15.45 0.03
CA ILE A 72 39.61 14.69 -0.17
C ILE A 72 39.07 15.05 -1.56
N VAL A 73 38.87 14.03 -2.41
CA VAL A 73 38.44 14.20 -3.81
C VAL A 73 36.97 13.71 -4.00
N SER A 74 36.47 12.92 -3.07
CA SER A 74 35.09 12.38 -3.15
C SER A 74 34.04 13.46 -2.91
N ASP A 75 32.78 13.18 -3.32
CA ASP A 75 31.64 14.07 -3.06
C ASP A 75 31.18 14.04 -1.60
N THR A 76 31.72 13.15 -0.78
CA THR A 76 31.43 13.04 0.65
C THR A 76 32.71 12.96 1.47
N ALA A 77 32.63 13.44 2.71
CA ALA A 77 33.69 13.34 3.70
C ALA A 77 33.14 12.82 5.04
N SER A 78 34.02 12.49 5.97
CA SER A 78 33.63 12.12 7.32
C SER A 78 34.56 12.76 8.35
N TYR A 79 34.01 13.12 9.52
CA TYR A 79 34.76 13.71 10.61
C TYR A 79 34.33 13.09 11.95
N SER A 80 35.31 12.74 12.79
CA SER A 80 35.06 12.22 14.14
C SER A 80 34.91 13.39 15.13
N CYS A 81 33.65 13.73 15.46
CA CYS A 81 33.31 14.82 16.34
C CYS A 81 33.18 14.34 17.79
N GLN A 82 33.61 15.17 18.77
CA GLN A 82 33.44 14.88 20.19
C GLN A 82 31.95 14.97 20.56
N VAL A 83 31.46 14.03 21.36
CA VAL A 83 30.07 14.03 21.84
C VAL A 83 29.80 15.27 22.74
N SER A 84 30.81 15.80 23.42
CA SER A 84 30.71 17.05 24.17
C SER A 84 30.34 18.23 23.27
N ASP A 85 30.97 18.33 22.09
CA ASP A 85 30.70 19.42 21.14
C ASP A 85 29.31 19.26 20.52
N ILE A 86 28.93 18.01 20.13
CA ILE A 86 27.58 17.69 19.64
C ILE A 86 26.51 18.08 20.67
N ARG A 87 26.78 17.88 21.97
CA ARG A 87 25.88 18.28 23.06
C ARG A 87 25.75 19.79 23.18
N ASN A 88 26.84 20.55 22.95
CA ASN A 88 26.81 22.01 22.92
C ASN A 88 26.00 22.50 21.72
N TYR A 89 26.22 21.96 20.52
CA TYR A 89 25.42 22.29 19.32
C TYR A 89 23.92 22.02 19.55
N TYR A 90 23.57 20.90 20.18
CA TYR A 90 22.18 20.57 20.52
C TYR A 90 21.54 21.64 21.45
N ARG A 91 22.26 22.07 22.47
CA ARG A 91 21.77 23.06 23.45
C ARG A 91 21.60 24.44 22.83
N ASP A 92 22.41 24.80 21.84
CA ASP A 92 22.35 26.08 21.14
C ASP A 92 21.38 26.12 19.94
N GLY A 93 20.69 25.00 19.65
CA GLY A 93 19.68 24.95 18.60
C GLY A 93 20.22 24.51 17.23
N GLY A 94 21.45 24.00 17.17
CA GLY A 94 22.07 23.48 15.95
C GLY A 94 23.29 24.26 15.46
N CYS A 95 23.99 23.71 14.48
CA CYS A 95 25.06 24.43 13.77
C CYS A 95 25.25 23.88 12.36
N ILE A 96 25.90 24.65 11.49
CA ILE A 96 26.44 24.13 10.24
C ILE A 96 27.93 23.79 10.47
N PHE A 97 28.26 22.53 10.35
CA PHE A 97 29.61 22.03 10.54
C PHE A 97 30.33 21.93 9.20
N PHE A 98 31.51 22.52 9.10
CA PHE A 98 32.36 22.51 7.91
C PHE A 98 33.65 21.72 8.14
N LEU A 99 34.05 20.93 7.15
CA LEU A 99 35.39 20.33 7.02
C LEU A 99 36.02 20.86 5.74
N VAL A 100 37.12 21.54 5.89
CA VAL A 100 37.87 22.14 4.76
C VAL A 100 39.15 21.36 4.54
N SER A 101 39.23 20.67 3.39
CA SER A 101 40.43 19.99 2.93
C SER A 101 41.31 20.99 2.17
N VAL A 102 42.45 21.30 2.72
CA VAL A 102 43.35 22.34 2.21
C VAL A 102 44.58 21.70 1.59
N GLU A 103 44.85 22.02 0.34
CA GLU A 103 46.16 21.74 -0.27
C GLU A 103 47.11 22.90 0.00
N THR A 104 48.02 22.72 0.97
CA THR A 104 48.88 23.80 1.46
C THR A 104 49.89 24.31 0.43
N SER A 105 50.18 23.54 -0.60
CA SER A 105 51.09 23.92 -1.70
C SER A 105 50.50 24.89 -2.71
N THR A 106 49.20 24.74 -3.00
CA THR A 106 48.46 25.50 -4.02
C THR A 106 47.49 26.50 -3.42
N GLY A 107 47.11 26.32 -2.15
CA GLY A 107 46.03 27.07 -1.49
C GLY A 107 44.61 26.65 -1.93
N ALA A 108 44.49 25.60 -2.77
CA ALA A 108 43.23 25.06 -3.18
C ALA A 108 42.51 24.41 -1.99
N ALA A 109 41.18 24.56 -1.91
CA ALA A 109 40.39 24.00 -0.84
C ALA A 109 39.10 23.35 -1.37
N ASN A 110 38.82 22.15 -0.88
CA ASN A 110 37.54 21.50 -1.04
C ASN A 110 36.78 21.62 0.27
N ILE A 111 35.57 22.15 0.21
CA ILE A 111 34.74 22.41 1.37
C ILE A 111 33.62 21.37 1.45
N TYR A 112 33.47 20.76 2.63
CA TYR A 112 32.41 19.81 2.96
C TYR A 112 31.61 20.36 4.13
N TYR A 113 30.33 20.02 4.20
CA TYR A 113 29.45 20.50 5.25
C TYR A 113 28.41 19.47 5.67
N THR A 114 27.86 19.69 6.86
CA THR A 114 26.61 19.06 7.31
C THR A 114 25.81 20.05 8.13
N SER A 115 24.53 20.13 7.85
CA SER A 115 23.58 20.97 8.60
C SER A 115 23.03 20.14 9.76
N LEU A 116 23.41 20.48 11.00
CA LEU A 116 23.05 19.77 12.21
C LEU A 116 21.93 20.52 12.92
N GLN A 117 20.69 20.07 12.74
CA GLN A 117 19.52 20.58 13.43
C GLN A 117 19.30 19.87 14.77
N VAL A 118 18.43 20.40 15.62
CA VAL A 118 18.06 19.79 16.91
C VAL A 118 17.63 18.34 16.75
N PHE A 119 16.88 18.02 15.69
CA PHE A 119 16.43 16.67 15.36
C PHE A 119 17.60 15.71 15.09
N ASP A 120 18.58 16.11 14.26
CA ASP A 120 19.74 15.28 13.95
C ASP A 120 20.62 15.08 15.17
N LEU A 121 20.89 16.17 15.88
CA LEU A 121 21.75 16.17 17.06
C LEU A 121 21.18 15.28 18.18
N LYS A 122 19.87 15.32 18.39
CA LYS A 122 19.21 14.44 19.36
C LYS A 122 19.36 12.96 18.96
N LYS A 123 19.11 12.62 17.70
CA LYS A 123 19.31 11.23 17.20
C LYS A 123 20.77 10.77 17.35
N ILE A 124 21.74 11.64 17.06
CA ILE A 124 23.17 11.33 17.24
C ILE A 124 23.46 11.10 18.73
N LEU A 125 22.98 11.97 19.62
CA LEU A 125 23.20 11.85 21.07
C LEU A 125 22.54 10.61 21.67
N ASP A 126 21.31 10.28 21.26
CA ASP A 126 20.60 9.08 21.72
C ASP A 126 21.33 7.80 21.28
N SER A 127 21.91 7.81 20.08
CA SER A 127 22.72 6.69 19.58
C SER A 127 24.14 6.63 20.14
N ALA A 128 24.59 7.66 20.86
CA ALA A 128 25.98 7.74 21.32
C ALA A 128 26.27 6.83 22.52
N GLY A 129 25.28 6.62 23.41
CA GLY A 129 25.49 5.85 24.65
C GLY A 129 26.69 6.39 25.45
N GLN A 130 27.70 5.54 25.66
CA GLN A 130 28.94 5.89 26.36
C GLN A 130 30.10 6.30 25.44
N GLN A 131 29.87 6.42 24.12
CA GLN A 131 30.91 6.80 23.16
C GLN A 131 31.35 8.24 23.39
N LYS A 132 32.66 8.48 23.27
CA LYS A 132 33.26 9.84 23.38
C LYS A 132 33.18 10.63 22.08
N THR A 133 33.10 9.93 20.96
CA THR A 133 33.06 10.55 19.62
C THR A 133 31.97 9.92 18.76
N LYS A 134 31.47 10.67 17.79
CA LYS A 134 30.57 10.21 16.72
C LYS A 134 31.09 10.69 15.37
N THR A 135 30.95 9.85 14.37
CA THR A 135 31.31 10.21 13.00
C THR A 135 30.18 11.01 12.37
N LEU A 136 30.48 12.23 11.97
CA LEU A 136 29.62 13.07 11.14
C LEU A 136 29.93 12.72 9.66
N LYS A 137 28.88 12.54 8.87
CA LYS A 137 28.97 12.47 7.40
C LYS A 137 28.76 13.88 6.86
N LEU A 138 29.57 14.27 5.89
CA LEU A 138 29.52 15.61 5.29
C LEU A 138 29.44 15.45 3.77
N ASP A 139 28.63 16.28 3.15
CA ASP A 139 28.49 16.39 1.71
C ASP A 139 29.34 17.55 1.20
N LYS A 140 29.68 17.52 -0.09
CA LYS A 140 30.44 18.59 -0.73
C LYS A 140 29.62 19.89 -0.70
N PHE A 141 30.22 20.97 -0.20
CA PHE A 141 29.58 22.28 -0.15
C PHE A 141 29.47 22.86 -1.56
N PRO A 142 28.32 23.46 -1.96
CA PRO A 142 28.13 23.97 -3.32
C PRO A 142 28.86 25.30 -3.53
N GLN A 143 30.19 25.29 -3.39
CA GLN A 143 31.04 26.48 -3.34
C GLN A 143 31.05 27.31 -4.62
N ASP A 144 30.59 26.76 -5.74
CA ASP A 144 30.59 27.42 -7.04
C ASP A 144 29.18 27.91 -7.44
N ASP A 145 28.13 27.62 -6.64
CA ASP A 145 26.75 28.05 -6.85
C ASP A 145 26.24 28.92 -5.71
N PRO A 146 26.18 30.26 -5.87
CA PRO A 146 25.69 31.16 -4.84
C PRO A 146 24.23 30.92 -4.42
N ASN A 147 23.37 30.39 -5.31
CA ASN A 147 21.97 30.10 -5.01
C ASN A 147 21.84 28.85 -4.12
N GLU A 148 22.62 27.82 -4.43
CA GLU A 148 22.69 26.61 -3.61
C GLU A 148 23.32 26.89 -2.24
N MET A 149 24.37 27.73 -2.18
CA MET A 149 24.91 28.21 -0.89
C MET A 149 23.85 28.92 -0.06
N ALA A 150 23.08 29.82 -0.68
CA ALA A 150 21.98 30.50 -0.01
C ALA A 150 20.94 29.52 0.55
N SER A 151 20.57 28.51 -0.24
CA SER A 151 19.58 27.48 0.14
C SER A 151 20.00 26.70 1.39
N VAL A 152 21.29 26.34 1.52
CA VAL A 152 21.83 25.67 2.71
C VAL A 152 21.57 26.51 3.97
N PHE A 153 21.92 27.79 3.93
CA PHE A 153 21.79 28.68 5.11
C PHE A 153 20.35 29.09 5.39
N MET A 154 19.55 29.37 4.38
CA MET A 154 18.12 29.68 4.52
C MET A 154 17.37 28.50 5.13
N SER A 155 17.59 27.29 4.62
CA SER A 155 17.00 26.06 5.15
C SER A 155 17.40 25.83 6.61
N PHE A 156 18.68 26.08 6.97
CA PHE A 156 19.12 25.98 8.36
C PHE A 156 18.34 26.94 9.26
N VAL A 157 18.25 28.21 8.90
CA VAL A 157 17.59 29.26 9.71
C VAL A 157 16.10 28.92 9.92
N GLU A 158 15.40 28.50 8.87
CA GLU A 158 13.96 28.20 8.95
C GLU A 158 13.68 26.96 9.81
N ASN A 159 14.46 25.89 9.62
CA ASN A 159 14.29 24.68 10.40
C ASN A 159 14.71 24.88 11.87
N SER A 160 15.78 25.65 12.14
CA SER A 160 16.20 25.97 13.50
C SER A 160 15.09 26.70 14.29
N ARG A 161 14.37 27.63 13.66
CA ARG A 161 13.22 28.31 14.28
C ARG A 161 12.13 27.36 14.72
N LYS A 162 11.80 26.35 13.90
CA LYS A 162 10.78 25.34 14.22
C LYS A 162 11.28 24.35 15.27
N GLN A 163 12.56 23.96 15.20
CA GLN A 163 13.10 22.87 16.00
C GLN A 163 13.64 23.28 17.38
N THR A 164 14.01 24.54 17.59
CA THR A 164 14.56 25.02 18.89
C THR A 164 13.58 24.76 20.06
N SER A 165 12.28 24.78 19.82
CA SER A 165 11.26 24.48 20.83
C SER A 165 11.26 23.02 21.29
N PHE A 166 11.97 22.13 20.59
CA PHE A 166 12.08 20.70 20.89
C PHE A 166 13.38 20.33 21.63
N ILE A 167 14.22 21.31 22.01
CA ILE A 167 15.39 21.06 22.86
C ILE A 167 14.93 20.47 24.20
N GLY A 168 15.53 19.35 24.59
CA GLY A 168 15.18 18.63 25.81
C GLY A 168 13.94 17.73 25.71
N LYS A 169 13.26 17.69 24.56
CA LYS A 169 12.13 16.81 24.32
C LYS A 169 12.57 15.53 23.58
N GLU A 170 11.77 14.49 23.69
CA GLU A 170 11.97 13.29 22.90
C GLU A 170 11.56 13.50 21.45
N ILE A 171 12.29 12.83 20.53
CA ILE A 171 11.90 12.78 19.13
C ILE A 171 10.86 11.67 18.98
N VAL A 172 9.73 12.01 18.42
CA VAL A 172 8.63 11.07 18.14
C VAL A 172 8.61 10.80 16.65
N SER A 173 8.75 9.54 16.26
CA SER A 173 8.62 9.14 14.85
C SER A 173 7.15 9.08 14.41
N LEU A 174 6.91 9.12 13.10
CA LEU A 174 5.56 8.94 12.54
C LEU A 174 4.91 7.64 13.02
N GLU A 175 5.66 6.54 13.00
CA GLU A 175 5.21 5.23 13.46
C GLU A 175 4.77 5.24 14.95
N GLN A 176 5.48 6.00 15.79
CA GLN A 176 5.11 6.15 17.20
C GLN A 176 3.84 6.97 17.38
N LEU A 177 3.63 8.02 16.58
CA LEU A 177 2.39 8.80 16.60
C LEU A 177 1.20 7.92 16.21
N GLU A 178 1.33 7.11 15.17
CA GLU A 178 0.29 6.17 14.73
C GLU A 178 -0.02 5.10 15.79
N LYS A 179 1.01 4.46 16.36
CA LYS A 179 0.84 3.47 17.45
C LYS A 179 0.14 4.02 18.68
N ASN A 180 0.36 5.30 18.98
CA ASN A 180 -0.28 5.98 20.10
C ASN A 180 -1.68 6.50 19.76
N GLY A 181 -2.20 6.25 18.57
CA GLY A 181 -3.53 6.68 18.13
C GLY A 181 -3.65 8.19 17.92
N VAL A 182 -2.52 8.90 17.73
CA VAL A 182 -2.52 10.35 17.52
C VAL A 182 -2.95 10.63 16.09
N GLY A 183 -4.15 11.19 15.91
CA GLY A 183 -4.61 11.63 14.59
C GLY A 183 -3.75 12.81 14.09
N ILE A 184 -3.35 12.77 12.82
CA ILE A 184 -2.58 13.82 12.18
C ILE A 184 -3.51 14.66 11.31
N GLU A 185 -3.42 15.98 11.44
CA GLU A 185 -4.19 16.94 10.67
C GLU A 185 -3.51 17.27 9.34
N SER A 186 -2.20 17.49 9.36
CA SER A 186 -1.42 17.85 8.17
C SER A 186 0.05 17.50 8.32
N PHE A 187 0.71 17.39 7.16
CA PHE A 187 2.16 17.36 7.05
C PHE A 187 2.66 18.64 6.39
N SER A 188 3.80 19.13 6.83
CA SER A 188 4.50 20.26 6.23
C SER A 188 6.00 20.03 6.16
N PHE A 189 6.66 20.70 5.22
CA PHE A 189 8.12 20.78 5.13
C PHE A 189 8.50 22.17 4.63
N ASN A 190 9.72 22.59 4.92
CA ASN A 190 10.24 23.86 4.44
C ASN A 190 11.17 23.62 3.26
N THR A 191 10.95 24.39 2.21
CA THR A 191 11.87 24.50 1.08
C THR A 191 12.27 25.96 0.96
N SER A 192 13.57 26.23 0.99
CA SER A 192 14.09 27.60 0.96
C SER A 192 15.23 27.69 -0.03
N GLY A 193 15.10 28.58 -0.99
CA GLY A 193 16.13 28.85 -1.98
C GLY A 193 15.84 30.09 -2.80
N ILE A 194 16.86 30.67 -3.38
CA ILE A 194 16.72 31.80 -4.31
C ILE A 194 16.21 31.26 -5.64
N GLY A 195 15.15 31.88 -6.18
CA GLY A 195 14.59 31.50 -7.48
C GLY A 195 13.70 30.26 -7.47
N LEU A 196 13.35 29.72 -6.28
CA LEU A 196 12.37 28.64 -6.15
C LEU A 196 11.00 29.12 -6.63
N ASN A 197 10.39 28.31 -7.49
CA ASN A 197 9.04 28.52 -8.02
C ASN A 197 8.35 27.17 -8.27
N ILE A 198 7.09 27.21 -8.71
CA ILE A 198 6.27 26.00 -8.90
C ILE A 198 6.82 25.08 -10.02
N ASP A 199 7.65 25.59 -10.93
CA ASP A 199 8.16 24.82 -12.06
C ASP A 199 9.41 24.03 -11.68
N ASN A 200 10.26 24.55 -10.76
CA ASN A 200 11.52 23.91 -10.34
C ASN A 200 11.48 23.26 -8.96
N ILE A 201 10.39 23.43 -8.19
CA ILE A 201 10.28 22.89 -6.83
C ILE A 201 10.42 21.37 -6.79
N GLY A 202 9.93 20.66 -7.79
CA GLY A 202 10.06 19.19 -7.88
C GLY A 202 11.51 18.74 -7.97
N THR A 203 12.29 19.38 -8.83
CA THR A 203 13.73 19.14 -8.97
C THR A 203 14.46 19.47 -7.66
N PHE A 204 14.16 20.62 -7.06
CA PHE A 204 14.78 21.04 -5.80
C PHE A 204 14.53 20.02 -4.67
N ILE A 205 13.29 19.60 -4.46
CA ILE A 205 12.95 18.62 -3.40
C ILE A 205 13.64 17.27 -3.66
N SER A 206 13.81 16.87 -4.93
CA SER A 206 14.46 15.59 -5.27
C SER A 206 15.98 15.60 -5.08
N THR A 207 16.60 16.78 -4.96
CA THR A 207 18.05 16.94 -4.80
C THR A 207 18.47 17.39 -3.41
N HIS A 208 17.53 17.86 -2.57
CA HIS A 208 17.83 18.42 -1.26
C HIS A 208 17.16 17.63 -0.14
N ASP A 209 17.84 17.57 0.99
CA ASP A 209 17.28 17.07 2.24
C ASP A 209 16.30 18.08 2.84
N PHE A 210 15.22 17.59 3.43
CA PHE A 210 14.28 18.41 4.18
C PHE A 210 13.73 17.67 5.40
N TYR A 211 13.17 18.44 6.35
CA TYR A 211 12.52 17.86 7.52
C TYR A 211 11.01 17.83 7.32
N LEU A 212 10.42 16.66 7.55
CA LEU A 212 8.99 16.47 7.58
C LEU A 212 8.47 16.79 8.99
N TYR A 213 7.45 17.63 9.03
CA TYR A 213 6.75 18.01 10.25
C TYR A 213 5.33 17.49 10.20
N ALA A 214 4.87 16.86 11.29
CA ALA A 214 3.48 16.44 11.46
C ALA A 214 2.78 17.40 12.41
N ARG A 215 1.54 17.79 12.09
CA ARG A 215 0.64 18.55 12.96
C ARG A 215 -0.42 17.61 13.52
N PRO A 216 -0.39 17.28 14.83
CA PRO A 216 -1.44 16.48 15.46
C PRO A 216 -2.77 17.23 15.48
N LYS A 217 -3.89 16.50 15.35
CA LYS A 217 -5.24 17.07 15.44
C LYS A 217 -5.45 17.78 16.77
N GLY A 218 -5.93 19.02 16.71
CA GLY A 218 -6.22 19.84 17.88
C GLY A 218 -5.00 20.48 18.56
N LEU A 219 -3.79 20.36 17.96
CA LEU A 219 -2.58 21.03 18.45
C LEU A 219 -2.02 21.94 17.36
N ASP A 220 -1.77 23.20 17.71
CA ASP A 220 -1.14 24.16 16.78
C ASP A 220 0.40 24.13 16.94
N ILE A 221 0.98 22.94 16.71
CA ILE A 221 2.42 22.72 16.78
C ILE A 221 2.86 21.74 15.68
N ASP A 222 3.90 22.11 14.94
CA ASP A 222 4.53 21.28 13.92
C ASP A 222 5.68 20.48 14.58
N ILE A 223 5.53 19.17 14.71
CA ILE A 223 6.49 18.25 15.33
C ILE A 223 7.41 17.69 14.24
N PRO A 224 8.76 17.81 14.35
CA PRO A 224 9.67 17.18 13.41
C PRO A 224 9.64 15.66 13.62
N VAL A 225 9.25 14.92 12.59
CA VAL A 225 9.08 13.45 12.66
C VAL A 225 10.12 12.69 11.86
N GLU A 226 10.63 13.29 10.78
CA GLU A 226 11.60 12.64 9.90
C GLU A 226 12.47 13.65 9.15
N LYS A 227 13.72 13.24 8.86
CA LYS A 227 14.56 13.89 7.84
C LYS A 227 14.50 13.06 6.58
N VAL A 228 14.01 13.64 5.50
CA VAL A 228 13.84 12.99 4.19
C VAL A 228 15.01 13.37 3.29
N SER A 229 15.66 12.37 2.72
CA SER A 229 16.74 12.49 1.74
C SER A 229 16.39 11.72 0.47
N ASN A 230 16.82 12.20 -0.69
CA ASN A 230 16.55 11.57 -1.99
C ASN A 230 15.04 11.34 -2.24
N ALA A 231 14.24 12.35 -2.01
CA ALA A 231 12.80 12.27 -2.25
C ALA A 231 12.48 12.09 -3.74
N ILE A 232 11.52 11.20 -4.02
CA ILE A 232 10.93 11.11 -5.36
C ILE A 232 9.65 11.95 -5.36
N VAL A 233 9.60 12.98 -6.18
CA VAL A 233 8.44 13.87 -6.30
C VAL A 233 7.63 13.48 -7.52
N SER A 234 6.36 13.16 -7.34
CA SER A 234 5.43 12.87 -8.45
C SER A 234 4.47 14.05 -8.63
N LYS A 235 4.50 14.65 -9.80
CA LYS A 235 3.58 15.72 -10.19
C LYS A 235 2.60 15.18 -11.24
N PRO A 236 1.32 14.96 -10.90
CA PRO A 236 0.33 14.57 -11.90
C PRO A 236 0.06 15.72 -12.87
N VAL A 237 -0.07 15.37 -14.14
CA VAL A 237 -0.42 16.30 -15.22
C VAL A 237 -1.71 15.81 -15.88
N PHE A 238 -2.77 16.59 -15.74
CA PHE A 238 -4.05 16.31 -16.41
C PHE A 238 -3.94 16.78 -17.86
N GLY A 239 -3.77 15.81 -18.74
CA GLY A 239 -3.61 16.06 -20.17
C GLY A 239 -3.56 14.74 -20.94
N LYS A 240 -4.24 14.71 -22.09
CA LYS A 240 -4.37 13.49 -22.89
C LYS A 240 -3.01 12.98 -23.36
N VAL A 241 -2.86 11.68 -23.27
CA VAL A 241 -1.77 10.92 -23.87
C VAL A 241 -2.30 10.22 -25.12
N LEU A 242 -1.81 10.63 -26.29
CA LEU A 242 -2.19 10.02 -27.56
C LEU A 242 -0.96 9.42 -28.26
N VAL A 243 -1.18 8.28 -28.91
CA VAL A 243 -0.23 7.69 -29.85
C VAL A 243 -0.98 7.49 -31.18
N LYS A 244 -0.45 8.01 -32.27
CA LYS A 244 -1.22 8.20 -33.49
C LYS A 244 -2.47 9.04 -33.14
N ASP A 245 -3.67 8.56 -33.42
CA ASP A 245 -4.93 9.22 -33.05
C ASP A 245 -5.67 8.55 -31.88
N THR A 246 -5.02 7.56 -31.24
CA THR A 246 -5.61 6.81 -30.13
C THR A 246 -5.28 7.46 -28.80
N GLU A 247 -6.31 7.82 -28.02
CA GLU A 247 -6.16 8.27 -26.64
C GLU A 247 -5.97 7.07 -25.73
N TYR A 248 -4.80 6.96 -25.10
CA TYR A 248 -4.46 5.89 -24.17
C TYR A 248 -4.76 6.27 -22.72
N TYR A 249 -4.44 7.51 -22.32
CA TYR A 249 -4.62 7.96 -20.94
C TYR A 249 -5.12 9.42 -20.89
N PRO A 250 -5.95 9.74 -19.88
CA PRO A 250 -6.40 11.12 -19.65
C PRO A 250 -5.37 11.97 -18.89
N SER A 251 -4.30 11.35 -18.39
CA SER A 251 -3.26 12.01 -17.58
C SER A 251 -1.95 11.24 -17.62
N TYR A 252 -0.88 11.91 -17.26
CA TYR A 252 0.45 11.32 -17.03
C TYR A 252 1.07 11.98 -15.80
N SER A 253 2.25 11.53 -15.36
CA SER A 253 2.98 12.18 -14.26
C SER A 253 4.41 12.49 -14.65
N VAL A 254 4.95 13.54 -14.02
CA VAL A 254 6.38 13.85 -14.05
C VAL A 254 6.96 13.47 -12.72
N LEU A 255 7.94 12.55 -12.75
CA LEU A 255 8.70 12.16 -11.57
C LEU A 255 10.01 12.93 -11.58
N TYR A 256 10.34 13.53 -10.44
CA TYR A 256 11.64 14.13 -10.20
C TYR A 256 12.42 13.22 -9.25
N GLU A 257 13.54 12.72 -9.71
CA GLU A 257 14.44 11.84 -8.94
C GLU A 257 15.88 12.29 -9.16
N LYS A 258 16.59 12.67 -8.11
CA LYS A 258 17.99 13.14 -8.15
C LYS A 258 18.26 14.25 -9.18
N GLY A 259 17.28 15.14 -9.36
CA GLY A 259 17.35 16.24 -10.33
C GLY A 259 16.86 15.91 -11.74
N ASP A 260 16.71 14.63 -12.09
CA ASP A 260 16.19 14.20 -13.38
C ASP A 260 14.67 14.24 -13.41
N ALA A 261 14.11 14.65 -14.56
CA ALA A 261 12.67 14.60 -14.80
C ALA A 261 12.34 13.39 -15.68
N ILE A 262 11.51 12.50 -15.18
CA ILE A 262 11.06 11.28 -15.84
C ILE A 262 9.55 11.39 -16.08
N LEU A 263 9.13 11.30 -17.33
CA LEU A 263 7.72 11.19 -17.68
C LEU A 263 7.25 9.76 -17.44
N ARG A 264 6.18 9.58 -16.67
CA ARG A 264 5.52 8.30 -16.47
C ARG A 264 4.16 8.31 -17.14
N VAL A 265 3.97 7.40 -18.09
CA VAL A 265 2.74 7.19 -18.84
C VAL A 265 2.18 5.83 -18.46
N GLY A 266 0.91 5.77 -18.07
CA GLY A 266 0.36 4.57 -17.46
C GLY A 266 1.10 4.16 -16.20
N LYS A 267 1.20 2.87 -15.94
CA LYS A 267 1.94 2.32 -14.79
C LYS A 267 3.33 1.78 -15.17
N GLY A 268 3.48 1.29 -16.42
CA GLY A 268 4.67 0.57 -16.89
C GLY A 268 5.59 1.34 -17.81
N ILE A 269 5.21 2.50 -18.34
CA ILE A 269 6.03 3.25 -19.31
C ILE A 269 6.70 4.43 -18.61
N SER A 270 8.02 4.56 -18.79
CA SER A 270 8.78 5.74 -18.37
C SER A 270 9.66 6.27 -19.49
N ILE A 271 9.68 7.58 -19.64
CA ILE A 271 10.44 8.30 -20.67
C ILE A 271 11.36 9.29 -19.97
N SER A 272 12.67 9.12 -20.09
CA SER A 272 13.68 10.02 -19.54
C SER A 272 14.42 10.78 -20.66
N LEU A 273 14.73 12.04 -20.37
CA LEU A 273 15.44 12.94 -21.27
C LEU A 273 16.83 13.19 -20.70
N ASP A 274 17.85 12.68 -21.37
CA ASP A 274 19.25 13.00 -21.06
C ASP A 274 19.62 14.28 -21.81
N GLN A 275 19.48 15.41 -21.12
CA GLN A 275 19.70 16.74 -21.72
C GLN A 275 21.12 16.95 -22.27
N PRO A 276 22.20 16.56 -21.60
CA PRO A 276 23.56 16.73 -22.12
C PRO A 276 23.79 16.03 -23.47
N ASN A 277 23.15 14.88 -23.68
CA ASN A 277 23.36 14.05 -24.86
C ASN A 277 22.21 14.13 -25.88
N SER A 278 21.16 14.92 -25.59
CA SER A 278 19.91 14.99 -26.39
C SER A 278 19.32 13.61 -26.67
N ARG A 279 19.44 12.69 -25.71
CA ARG A 279 19.00 11.29 -25.81
C ARG A 279 17.68 11.08 -25.06
N ILE A 280 16.72 10.46 -25.73
CA ILE A 280 15.48 9.99 -25.13
C ILE A 280 15.64 8.50 -24.84
N THR A 281 15.36 8.08 -23.61
CA THR A 281 15.31 6.67 -23.23
C THR A 281 13.87 6.33 -22.84
N VAL A 282 13.32 5.31 -23.48
CA VAL A 282 12.00 4.77 -23.16
C VAL A 282 12.18 3.41 -22.51
N ASN A 283 11.66 3.26 -21.29
CA ASN A 283 11.65 1.99 -20.57
C ASN A 283 10.22 1.51 -20.44
N PHE A 284 10.01 0.22 -20.66
CA PHE A 284 8.75 -0.46 -20.42
C PHE A 284 8.96 -1.58 -19.41
N LYS A 285 8.30 -1.46 -18.25
CA LYS A 285 8.29 -2.47 -17.20
C LYS A 285 6.85 -2.69 -16.77
N PRO A 286 6.20 -3.76 -17.24
CA PRO A 286 4.82 -4.06 -16.87
C PRO A 286 4.63 -4.12 -15.36
N THR A 287 3.63 -3.40 -14.84
CA THR A 287 3.26 -3.36 -13.42
C THR A 287 1.76 -3.13 -13.26
N GLY A 288 1.18 -3.53 -12.13
CA GLY A 288 -0.23 -3.31 -11.84
C GLY A 288 -1.13 -4.49 -12.18
N THR A 289 -2.34 -4.21 -12.67
CA THR A 289 -3.34 -5.19 -13.03
C THR A 289 -3.15 -5.73 -14.44
N LEU A 290 -3.89 -6.79 -14.80
CA LEU A 290 -3.90 -7.32 -16.16
C LEU A 290 -4.36 -6.29 -17.19
N SER A 291 -5.37 -5.48 -16.85
CA SER A 291 -5.86 -4.39 -17.71
C SER A 291 -4.79 -3.31 -17.90
N ASP A 292 -4.05 -2.95 -16.83
CA ASP A 292 -2.92 -2.05 -16.94
C ASP A 292 -1.85 -2.60 -17.91
N PHE A 293 -1.52 -3.89 -17.79
CA PHE A 293 -0.52 -4.55 -18.67
C PHE A 293 -0.93 -4.49 -20.15
N ILE A 294 -2.18 -4.80 -20.45
CA ILE A 294 -2.70 -4.78 -21.82
C ILE A 294 -2.66 -3.36 -22.39
N GLN A 295 -3.08 -2.38 -21.61
CA GLN A 295 -3.11 -0.97 -22.02
C GLN A 295 -1.70 -0.41 -22.20
N ASP A 296 -0.82 -0.61 -21.22
CA ASP A 296 0.57 -0.14 -21.25
C ASP A 296 1.35 -0.78 -22.41
N ALA A 297 1.22 -2.10 -22.61
CA ALA A 297 1.89 -2.80 -23.70
C ALA A 297 1.39 -2.34 -25.07
N SER A 298 0.08 -2.11 -25.22
CA SER A 298 -0.50 -1.59 -26.47
C SER A 298 0.03 -0.19 -26.77
N CYS A 299 0.03 0.70 -25.75
CA CYS A 299 0.56 2.06 -25.87
C CYS A 299 2.05 2.05 -26.24
N PHE A 300 2.85 1.21 -25.56
CA PHE A 300 4.29 1.08 -25.82
C PHE A 300 4.57 0.60 -27.24
N ILE A 301 3.88 -0.44 -27.72
CA ILE A 301 4.06 -0.97 -29.07
C ILE A 301 3.72 0.09 -30.11
N ASP A 302 2.56 0.73 -29.97
CA ASP A 302 2.14 1.78 -30.91
C ASP A 302 3.09 2.99 -30.91
N MET A 303 3.61 3.37 -29.74
CA MET A 303 4.58 4.45 -29.58
C MET A 303 5.90 4.12 -30.30
N ILE A 304 6.41 2.90 -30.17
CA ILE A 304 7.64 2.50 -30.86
C ILE A 304 7.43 2.39 -32.37
N GLU A 305 6.27 1.88 -32.83
CA GLU A 305 5.93 1.80 -34.26
C GLU A 305 5.75 3.17 -34.90
N SER A 306 5.09 4.10 -34.20
CA SER A 306 4.86 5.47 -34.73
C SER A 306 6.04 6.40 -34.53
N GLN A 307 6.98 6.02 -33.63
CA GLN A 307 8.13 6.83 -33.21
C GLN A 307 7.74 8.20 -32.64
N GLU A 308 6.60 8.28 -32.01
CA GLU A 308 6.10 9.49 -31.39
C GLU A 308 5.08 9.23 -30.29
N ILE A 309 4.95 10.20 -29.40
CA ILE A 309 3.86 10.31 -28.44
C ILE A 309 3.40 11.77 -28.38
N THR A 310 2.13 11.99 -28.18
CA THR A 310 1.56 13.34 -27.96
C THR A 310 1.10 13.43 -26.51
N LEU A 311 1.66 14.39 -25.77
CA LEU A 311 1.34 14.68 -24.38
C LEU A 311 0.70 16.05 -24.27
N ASN A 312 -0.56 16.12 -23.88
CA ASN A 312 -1.31 17.37 -23.76
C ASN A 312 -1.20 18.28 -25.01
N GLY A 313 -1.27 17.69 -26.21
CA GLY A 313 -1.13 18.38 -27.48
C GLY A 313 0.31 18.65 -27.96
N ALA A 314 1.31 18.44 -27.13
CA ALA A 314 2.71 18.52 -27.53
C ALA A 314 3.19 17.19 -28.10
N ARG A 315 3.65 17.20 -29.35
CA ARG A 315 4.18 16.02 -30.04
C ARG A 315 5.66 15.85 -29.70
N LEU A 316 6.02 14.67 -29.18
CA LEU A 316 7.39 14.27 -28.89
C LEU A 316 7.81 13.15 -29.85
N PRO A 317 8.63 13.44 -30.86
CA PRO A 317 9.16 12.43 -31.76
C PRO A 317 10.33 11.68 -31.14
N PHE A 318 10.45 10.39 -31.44
CA PHE A 318 11.56 9.52 -31.04
C PHE A 318 12.35 9.09 -32.27
N ASN A 319 13.58 9.53 -32.39
CA ASN A 319 14.44 9.13 -33.51
C ASN A 319 15.29 7.90 -33.11
N GLY A 320 15.39 6.92 -34.01
CA GLY A 320 16.33 5.80 -33.86
C GLY A 320 15.80 4.56 -33.13
N MET A 321 14.50 4.47 -32.84
CA MET A 321 13.89 3.29 -32.21
C MET A 321 13.50 2.17 -33.21
N ASN A 322 13.80 2.32 -34.49
CA ASN A 322 13.49 1.33 -35.53
C ASN A 322 14.19 -0.02 -35.33
N ALA A 323 15.22 -0.10 -34.46
CA ALA A 323 15.96 -1.31 -34.20
C ALA A 323 15.40 -2.15 -33.03
N VAL A 324 14.30 -1.70 -32.38
CA VAL A 324 13.67 -2.46 -31.30
C VAL A 324 12.89 -3.61 -31.88
N ASP A 325 13.28 -4.84 -31.54
CA ASP A 325 12.49 -6.02 -31.89
C ASP A 325 11.22 -6.09 -31.04
N LEU A 326 10.08 -5.77 -31.65
CA LEU A 326 8.76 -5.75 -31.01
C LEU A 326 8.08 -7.13 -30.97
N SER A 327 8.67 -8.18 -31.59
CA SER A 327 8.02 -9.49 -31.66
C SER A 327 7.65 -10.04 -30.27
N LYS A 328 8.59 -10.03 -29.34
CA LYS A 328 8.38 -10.50 -27.97
C LYS A 328 7.31 -9.69 -27.22
N TYR A 329 7.26 -8.38 -27.43
CA TYR A 329 6.24 -7.52 -26.80
C TYR A 329 4.85 -7.80 -27.37
N LYS A 330 4.74 -8.02 -28.69
CA LYS A 330 3.48 -8.42 -29.35
C LYS A 330 3.00 -9.79 -28.90
N ASP A 331 3.91 -10.75 -28.78
CA ASP A 331 3.59 -12.09 -28.27
C ASP A 331 3.12 -12.02 -26.82
N SER A 332 3.78 -11.22 -25.99
CA SER A 332 3.37 -11.00 -24.60
C SER A 332 2.01 -10.31 -24.51
N LEU A 333 1.76 -9.28 -25.32
CA LEU A 333 0.46 -8.60 -25.36
C LEU A 333 -0.65 -9.57 -25.79
N GLN A 334 -0.41 -10.42 -26.78
CA GLN A 334 -1.39 -11.42 -27.21
C GLN A 334 -1.69 -12.41 -26.08
N TYR A 335 -0.64 -12.88 -25.38
CA TYR A 335 -0.80 -13.74 -24.22
C TYR A 335 -1.64 -13.09 -23.11
N TYR A 336 -1.40 -11.82 -22.76
CA TYR A 336 -2.21 -11.13 -21.75
C TYR A 336 -3.66 -10.93 -22.20
N LYS A 337 -3.91 -10.69 -23.48
CA LYS A 337 -5.26 -10.65 -24.05
C LYS A 337 -5.95 -12.02 -23.96
N ASP A 338 -5.22 -13.10 -24.19
CA ASP A 338 -5.73 -14.46 -24.02
C ASP A 338 -6.06 -14.76 -22.54
N VAL A 339 -5.21 -14.31 -21.61
CA VAL A 339 -5.50 -14.40 -20.17
C VAL A 339 -6.79 -13.65 -19.82
N LYS A 340 -6.95 -12.41 -20.30
CA LYS A 340 -8.18 -11.63 -20.08
C LYS A 340 -9.40 -12.36 -20.63
N ARG A 341 -9.33 -12.83 -21.86
CA ARG A 341 -10.42 -13.59 -22.49
C ARG A 341 -10.78 -14.86 -21.73
N MET A 342 -9.78 -15.56 -21.22
CA MET A 342 -9.98 -16.77 -20.39
C MET A 342 -10.71 -16.42 -19.10
N LEU A 343 -10.31 -15.36 -18.40
CA LEU A 343 -10.96 -14.89 -17.17
C LEU A 343 -12.41 -14.44 -17.45
N ASP A 344 -12.65 -13.74 -18.55
CA ASP A 344 -13.99 -13.32 -18.98
C ASP A 344 -14.92 -14.54 -19.25
N LEU A 345 -14.41 -15.59 -19.91
CA LEU A 345 -15.16 -16.83 -20.14
C LEU A 345 -15.45 -17.61 -18.86
N LEU A 346 -14.59 -17.47 -17.84
CA LEU A 346 -14.84 -18.05 -16.52
C LEU A 346 -15.71 -17.16 -15.63
N GLY A 347 -16.19 -16.01 -16.13
CA GLY A 347 -17.05 -15.10 -15.39
C GLY A 347 -16.32 -14.29 -14.32
N VAL A 348 -14.98 -14.17 -14.38
CA VAL A 348 -14.20 -13.42 -13.41
C VAL A 348 -14.35 -11.92 -13.65
N THR A 349 -14.87 -11.20 -12.66
CA THR A 349 -15.06 -9.74 -12.71
C THR A 349 -13.98 -8.97 -11.97
N GLU A 350 -13.26 -9.64 -11.06
CA GLU A 350 -12.17 -9.07 -10.29
C GLU A 350 -10.90 -8.93 -11.14
N GLU A 351 -10.17 -7.82 -10.97
CA GLU A 351 -8.92 -7.59 -11.70
C GLU A 351 -7.76 -8.45 -11.17
N LEU A 352 -7.10 -9.18 -12.06
CA LEU A 352 -5.90 -9.96 -11.73
C LEU A 352 -4.72 -9.01 -11.43
N GLN A 353 -4.13 -9.15 -10.23
CA GLN A 353 -2.92 -8.41 -9.83
C GLN A 353 -1.68 -9.12 -10.36
N CYS A 354 -1.01 -8.53 -11.35
CA CYS A 354 0.11 -9.17 -12.02
C CYS A 354 1.49 -8.84 -11.41
N GLY A 355 1.58 -7.87 -10.51
CA GLY A 355 2.86 -7.36 -9.99
C GLY A 355 3.69 -8.38 -9.19
N ASN A 356 3.06 -9.43 -8.62
CA ASN A 356 3.69 -10.41 -7.73
C ASN A 356 3.24 -11.85 -8.03
N LEU A 357 3.14 -12.21 -9.32
CA LEU A 357 2.81 -13.58 -9.69
C LEU A 357 3.92 -14.55 -9.28
N SER A 358 3.56 -15.64 -8.59
CA SER A 358 4.48 -16.73 -8.32
C SER A 358 4.61 -17.65 -9.54
N ASN A 359 5.68 -18.44 -9.59
CA ASN A 359 5.84 -19.47 -10.65
C ASN A 359 4.64 -20.42 -10.72
N LYS A 360 3.99 -20.70 -9.59
CA LYS A 360 2.79 -21.52 -9.54
C LYS A 360 1.60 -20.82 -10.21
N ASP A 361 1.44 -19.51 -9.97
CA ASP A 361 0.38 -18.72 -10.61
C ASP A 361 0.57 -18.68 -12.11
N GLU A 362 1.78 -18.48 -12.61
CA GLU A 362 2.08 -18.49 -14.05
C GLU A 362 1.77 -19.85 -14.71
N ILE A 363 2.10 -20.95 -14.03
CA ILE A 363 1.77 -22.30 -14.50
C ILE A 363 0.25 -22.49 -14.54
N ASN A 364 -0.46 -22.09 -13.48
CA ASN A 364 -1.91 -22.18 -13.41
C ASN A 364 -2.56 -21.35 -14.53
N ILE A 365 -2.17 -20.09 -14.71
CA ILE A 365 -2.68 -19.22 -15.77
C ILE A 365 -2.50 -19.90 -17.15
N ARG A 366 -1.31 -20.42 -17.44
CA ARG A 366 -1.02 -21.10 -18.71
C ARG A 366 -1.89 -22.33 -18.92
N ASN A 367 -2.05 -23.14 -17.89
CA ASN A 367 -2.90 -24.33 -17.94
C ASN A 367 -4.36 -23.95 -18.18
N PHE A 368 -4.86 -22.90 -17.51
CA PHE A 368 -6.22 -22.40 -17.67
C PHE A 368 -6.46 -21.80 -19.07
N VAL A 369 -5.54 -21.00 -19.59
CA VAL A 369 -5.60 -20.49 -20.96
C VAL A 369 -5.69 -21.67 -21.94
N ASN A 370 -4.85 -22.69 -21.78
CA ASN A 370 -4.89 -23.89 -22.64
C ASN A 370 -6.22 -24.65 -22.50
N ALA A 371 -6.73 -24.81 -21.30
CA ALA A 371 -7.96 -25.55 -21.05
C ALA A 371 -9.19 -24.81 -21.58
N VAL A 372 -9.32 -23.53 -21.28
CA VAL A 372 -10.53 -22.73 -21.56
C VAL A 372 -10.57 -22.27 -23.02
N LEU A 373 -9.45 -21.72 -23.55
CA LEU A 373 -9.45 -21.17 -24.90
C LEU A 373 -9.17 -22.19 -25.99
N TYR A 374 -8.37 -23.24 -25.68
CA TYR A 374 -7.91 -24.23 -26.67
C TYR A 374 -8.46 -25.61 -26.42
N ASN A 375 -9.45 -25.77 -25.53
CA ASN A 375 -10.12 -27.04 -25.20
C ASN A 375 -9.16 -28.19 -24.86
N ARG A 376 -8.03 -27.86 -24.20
CA ARG A 376 -7.09 -28.88 -23.73
C ARG A 376 -7.52 -29.39 -22.37
N THR A 377 -7.35 -30.69 -22.15
CA THR A 377 -7.60 -31.30 -20.84
C THR A 377 -6.51 -30.93 -19.84
N ILE A 378 -6.86 -30.84 -18.54
CA ILE A 378 -5.94 -30.52 -17.44
C ILE A 378 -5.87 -31.69 -16.47
N GLY A 379 -4.70 -31.94 -15.89
CA GLY A 379 -4.49 -32.99 -14.89
C GLY A 379 -4.71 -32.44 -13.46
N PHE A 380 -5.46 -33.22 -12.65
CA PHE A 380 -5.56 -33.07 -11.22
C PHE A 380 -5.01 -34.35 -10.56
N PRO A 381 -3.75 -34.38 -10.08
CA PRO A 381 -3.03 -35.61 -9.76
C PRO A 381 -3.72 -36.53 -8.76
N ASP A 382 -4.45 -35.97 -7.79
CA ASP A 382 -5.09 -36.73 -6.72
C ASP A 382 -6.59 -37.02 -6.98
N ALA A 383 -7.14 -36.49 -8.07
CA ALA A 383 -8.56 -36.61 -8.37
C ALA A 383 -8.86 -37.90 -9.15
N LYS A 384 -9.89 -38.64 -8.70
CA LYS A 384 -10.38 -39.88 -9.34
C LYS A 384 -11.86 -39.79 -9.71
N ASP A 385 -12.57 -38.83 -9.18
CA ASP A 385 -14.01 -38.66 -9.38
C ASP A 385 -14.32 -38.27 -10.82
N SER A 386 -15.51 -38.60 -11.27
CA SER A 386 -16.01 -38.25 -12.62
C SER A 386 -16.16 -36.74 -12.80
N VAL A 387 -16.47 -36.03 -11.71
CA VAL A 387 -16.59 -34.58 -11.63
C VAL A 387 -15.87 -34.10 -10.40
N ILE A 388 -15.12 -33.02 -10.55
CA ILE A 388 -14.53 -32.27 -9.45
C ILE A 388 -14.96 -30.80 -9.56
N HIS A 389 -15.12 -30.14 -8.43
CA HIS A 389 -15.43 -28.72 -8.36
C HIS A 389 -14.69 -28.09 -7.17
N GLY A 390 -14.47 -26.81 -7.23
CA GLY A 390 -13.84 -26.07 -6.12
C GLY A 390 -13.02 -24.89 -6.60
N PRO A 391 -12.42 -24.15 -5.65
CA PRO A 391 -11.65 -22.97 -5.96
C PRO A 391 -10.23 -23.30 -6.44
N ILE A 392 -9.80 -22.61 -7.49
CA ILE A 392 -8.39 -22.54 -7.90
C ILE A 392 -7.89 -21.11 -7.60
N LYS A 393 -6.78 -21.02 -6.86
CA LYS A 393 -6.16 -19.74 -6.53
C LYS A 393 -5.12 -19.35 -7.57
N ILE A 394 -5.22 -18.12 -8.07
CA ILE A 394 -4.26 -17.46 -8.97
C ILE A 394 -4.03 -16.05 -8.44
N ALA A 395 -2.90 -15.80 -7.83
CA ALA A 395 -2.57 -14.54 -7.14
C ALA A 395 -3.70 -14.11 -6.16
N ASN A 396 -4.36 -12.98 -6.45
CA ASN A 396 -5.49 -12.49 -5.66
C ASN A 396 -6.83 -13.17 -5.99
N LEU A 397 -6.93 -13.89 -7.11
CA LEU A 397 -8.17 -14.49 -7.56
C LEU A 397 -8.43 -15.85 -6.92
N SER A 398 -9.70 -16.13 -6.62
CA SER A 398 -10.23 -17.42 -6.21
C SER A 398 -11.35 -17.81 -7.18
N ILE A 399 -11.02 -18.64 -8.16
CA ILE A 399 -11.92 -18.97 -9.28
C ILE A 399 -12.54 -20.34 -9.02
N TRP A 400 -13.85 -20.42 -8.87
CA TRP A 400 -14.56 -21.69 -8.79
C TRP A 400 -14.75 -22.30 -10.16
N ILE A 401 -14.32 -23.55 -10.28
CA ILE A 401 -14.36 -24.30 -11.51
C ILE A 401 -15.22 -25.56 -11.36
N TRP A 402 -15.74 -26.00 -12.49
CA TRP A 402 -16.29 -27.33 -12.72
C TRP A 402 -15.39 -28.09 -13.67
N ALA A 403 -15.05 -29.33 -13.34
CA ALA A 403 -14.19 -30.11 -14.23
C ALA A 403 -14.69 -31.55 -14.35
N THR A 404 -14.88 -31.98 -15.58
CA THR A 404 -15.44 -33.30 -15.92
C THR A 404 -14.36 -34.20 -16.48
N ARG A 405 -14.20 -35.40 -15.89
CA ARG A 405 -13.19 -36.39 -16.30
C ARG A 405 -13.48 -36.93 -17.68
N GLN A 406 -12.46 -36.97 -18.53
CA GLN A 406 -12.49 -37.49 -19.86
C GLN A 406 -11.95 -38.93 -19.90
N GLU A 407 -12.12 -39.63 -21.04
CA GLU A 407 -11.66 -41.01 -21.25
C GLU A 407 -10.14 -41.19 -21.06
N ASP A 408 -9.36 -40.14 -21.35
CA ASP A 408 -7.92 -40.12 -21.18
C ASP A 408 -7.47 -39.95 -19.71
N GLY A 409 -8.42 -39.80 -18.79
CA GLY A 409 -8.19 -39.61 -17.37
C GLY A 409 -7.88 -38.17 -16.95
N TYR A 410 -7.78 -37.25 -17.91
CA TYR A 410 -7.68 -35.80 -17.65
C TYR A 410 -9.06 -35.17 -17.59
N TYR A 411 -9.13 -33.87 -17.25
CA TYR A 411 -10.37 -33.17 -17.01
C TYR A 411 -10.59 -32.05 -18.03
N LYS A 412 -11.81 -31.94 -18.55
CA LYS A 412 -12.30 -30.76 -19.24
C LYS A 412 -12.75 -29.74 -18.19
N LEU A 413 -12.25 -28.52 -18.28
CA LEU A 413 -12.53 -27.43 -17.35
C LEU A 413 -13.64 -26.53 -17.90
N GLU A 414 -14.60 -26.15 -17.04
CA GLU A 414 -15.74 -25.31 -17.36
C GLU A 414 -15.98 -24.30 -16.22
N ASN A 415 -16.70 -23.22 -16.51
CA ASN A 415 -17.12 -22.27 -15.48
C ASN A 415 -18.14 -22.95 -14.55
N PHE A 416 -17.92 -22.88 -13.24
CA PHE A 416 -18.84 -23.45 -12.25
C PHE A 416 -20.22 -22.76 -12.29
N PHE A 417 -20.29 -21.49 -12.68
CA PHE A 417 -21.54 -20.73 -12.72
C PHE A 417 -22.32 -20.86 -14.04
N GLU A 418 -21.85 -21.69 -14.96
CA GLU A 418 -22.66 -22.18 -16.08
C GLU A 418 -23.59 -23.32 -15.62
N PRO A 419 -24.70 -23.59 -16.34
CA PRO A 419 -25.64 -24.65 -15.95
C PRO A 419 -25.03 -26.06 -15.95
N HIS A 420 -25.06 -26.74 -14.81
CA HIS A 420 -24.64 -28.12 -14.65
C HIS A 420 -25.80 -28.95 -14.06
N ASN A 421 -26.05 -30.13 -14.63
CA ASN A 421 -27.13 -31.01 -14.16
C ASN A 421 -26.60 -31.94 -13.05
N ILE A 422 -27.17 -31.83 -11.86
CA ILE A 422 -26.97 -32.80 -10.78
C ILE A 422 -28.31 -33.36 -10.30
N ALA A 423 -28.27 -34.52 -9.66
CA ALA A 423 -29.45 -35.13 -9.05
C ALA A 423 -29.06 -35.78 -7.72
N LEU A 424 -29.96 -35.73 -6.76
CA LEU A 424 -29.93 -36.54 -5.55
C LEU A 424 -30.73 -37.84 -5.76
N PHE A 425 -30.35 -38.85 -4.98
CA PHE A 425 -31.00 -40.14 -5.02
C PHE A 425 -31.46 -40.52 -3.61
N GLU A 426 -32.59 -41.17 -3.50
CA GLU A 426 -33.13 -41.60 -2.21
C GLU A 426 -32.57 -43.01 -1.89
N GLY A 427 -31.81 -43.11 -0.78
CA GLY A 427 -31.16 -44.36 -0.34
C GLY A 427 -29.86 -44.74 -1.07
N ASP A 428 -29.29 -45.89 -0.70
CA ASP A 428 -27.98 -46.35 -1.21
C ASP A 428 -28.03 -47.00 -2.59
N ASP A 429 -29.22 -47.40 -3.10
CA ASP A 429 -29.40 -48.05 -4.38
C ASP A 429 -29.89 -47.07 -5.46
N THR A 430 -28.93 -46.38 -6.10
CA THR A 430 -29.20 -45.43 -7.17
C THR A 430 -29.85 -46.04 -8.41
N ALA A 431 -29.81 -47.37 -8.58
CA ALA A 431 -30.38 -48.09 -9.69
C ALA A 431 -31.92 -48.26 -9.59
N GLN A 432 -32.45 -48.14 -8.37
CA GLN A 432 -33.89 -48.31 -8.09
C GLN A 432 -34.60 -47.01 -7.70
N SER A 433 -33.87 -45.94 -7.43
CA SER A 433 -34.45 -44.65 -7.03
C SER A 433 -34.56 -43.69 -8.21
N ASN A 434 -35.64 -42.89 -8.23
CA ASN A 434 -35.79 -41.82 -9.21
C ASN A 434 -34.85 -40.67 -8.91
N PRO A 435 -34.13 -40.13 -9.90
CA PRO A 435 -33.27 -38.97 -9.69
C PRO A 435 -34.11 -37.71 -9.37
N ILE A 436 -33.75 -37.01 -8.32
CA ILE A 436 -34.35 -35.75 -7.92
C ILE A 436 -33.43 -34.64 -8.43
N PRO A 437 -33.85 -33.85 -9.44
CA PRO A 437 -33.03 -32.75 -9.93
C PRO A 437 -32.73 -31.73 -8.81
N ALA A 438 -31.47 -31.35 -8.71
CA ALA A 438 -31.01 -30.41 -7.71
C ALA A 438 -30.11 -29.32 -8.34
N SER A 439 -30.07 -28.16 -7.73
CA SER A 439 -29.11 -27.14 -8.11
C SER A 439 -27.70 -27.56 -7.73
N HIS A 440 -26.75 -27.48 -8.67
CA HIS A 440 -25.35 -27.75 -8.36
C HIS A 440 -24.73 -26.70 -7.43
N TYR A 441 -25.34 -25.53 -7.27
CA TYR A 441 -24.93 -24.51 -6.31
C TYR A 441 -25.07 -24.95 -4.86
N LEU A 442 -25.86 -26.00 -4.57
CA LEU A 442 -25.89 -26.64 -3.24
C LEU A 442 -24.54 -27.26 -2.84
N LEU A 443 -23.61 -27.41 -3.77
CA LEU A 443 -22.24 -27.86 -3.53
C LEU A 443 -21.30 -26.73 -3.02
N LEU A 444 -21.75 -25.47 -3.05
CA LEU A 444 -20.98 -24.35 -2.54
C LEU A 444 -20.87 -24.43 -1.02
N ASN A 445 -19.64 -24.38 -0.54
CA ASN A 445 -19.34 -24.36 0.88
C ASN A 445 -19.08 -22.94 1.40
N LYS A 446 -18.79 -22.80 2.69
CA LYS A 446 -18.51 -21.52 3.33
C LYS A 446 -17.39 -20.73 2.64
N GLU A 447 -16.31 -21.39 2.23
CA GLU A 447 -15.16 -20.77 1.59
C GLU A 447 -15.54 -20.07 0.28
N ALA A 448 -16.53 -20.60 -0.46
CA ALA A 448 -17.03 -19.96 -1.66
C ALA A 448 -17.66 -18.59 -1.37
N PHE A 449 -18.35 -18.46 -0.25
CA PHE A 449 -19.03 -17.23 0.14
C PHE A 449 -18.10 -16.24 0.86
N VAL A 450 -16.92 -16.66 1.31
CA VAL A 450 -15.92 -15.72 1.84
C VAL A 450 -15.29 -14.93 0.70
N HIS A 451 -14.85 -15.61 -0.37
CA HIS A 451 -14.27 -14.95 -1.54
C HIS A 451 -14.29 -15.88 -2.75
N THR A 452 -15.01 -15.47 -3.78
CA THR A 452 -15.01 -16.11 -5.12
C THR A 452 -15.03 -15.03 -6.19
N SER A 453 -13.98 -14.99 -7.01
CA SER A 453 -13.76 -13.94 -8.00
C SER A 453 -14.68 -14.03 -9.23
N ASN A 454 -15.35 -15.18 -9.43
CA ASN A 454 -16.32 -15.41 -10.48
C ASN A 454 -17.73 -15.72 -9.96
N MET A 455 -18.07 -15.30 -8.75
CA MET A 455 -19.41 -15.48 -8.17
C MET A 455 -20.46 -14.69 -8.96
N ASP A 456 -21.54 -15.40 -9.36
CA ASP A 456 -22.71 -14.79 -9.95
C ASP A 456 -23.92 -15.03 -9.03
N TYR A 457 -24.19 -14.07 -8.15
CA TYR A 457 -25.26 -14.18 -7.16
C TYR A 457 -26.66 -14.29 -7.79
N GLU A 458 -26.90 -13.63 -8.93
CA GLU A 458 -28.21 -13.64 -9.57
C GLU A 458 -28.50 -14.99 -10.23
N VAL A 459 -27.48 -15.60 -10.86
CA VAL A 459 -27.61 -16.94 -11.44
C VAL A 459 -27.85 -17.97 -10.33
N VAL A 460 -27.05 -17.93 -9.25
CA VAL A 460 -27.19 -18.81 -8.08
C VAL A 460 -28.60 -18.69 -7.47
N LYS A 461 -29.06 -17.46 -7.23
CA LYS A 461 -30.38 -17.16 -6.66
C LYS A 461 -31.51 -17.67 -7.57
N SER A 462 -31.42 -17.36 -8.86
CA SER A 462 -32.44 -17.77 -9.85
C SER A 462 -32.58 -19.29 -9.93
N ASP A 463 -31.46 -20.00 -9.98
CA ASP A 463 -31.47 -21.46 -10.08
C ASP A 463 -32.03 -22.12 -8.81
N LEU A 464 -31.54 -21.70 -7.63
CA LEU A 464 -32.05 -22.19 -6.35
C LEU A 464 -33.56 -21.95 -6.17
N CYS A 465 -34.04 -20.76 -6.52
CA CYS A 465 -35.47 -20.43 -6.41
C CYS A 465 -36.32 -21.22 -7.43
N SER A 466 -35.74 -21.70 -8.51
CA SER A 466 -36.44 -22.50 -9.54
C SER A 466 -36.58 -23.99 -9.19
N MET A 467 -35.82 -24.47 -8.18
CA MET A 467 -35.88 -25.87 -7.75
C MET A 467 -37.31 -26.27 -7.35
N LYS A 468 -37.77 -27.42 -7.80
CA LYS A 468 -38.99 -28.02 -7.30
C LYS A 468 -38.78 -28.46 -5.86
N TYR A 469 -39.72 -28.14 -5.00
CA TYR A 469 -39.68 -28.53 -3.61
C TYR A 469 -39.67 -30.07 -3.46
N HIS A 470 -38.72 -30.59 -2.68
CA HIS A 470 -38.63 -31.98 -2.30
C HIS A 470 -37.98 -32.12 -0.92
N PRO A 471 -38.47 -33.01 -0.01
CA PRO A 471 -37.94 -33.14 1.35
C PRO A 471 -36.42 -33.36 1.44
N LEU A 472 -35.84 -34.14 0.52
CA LEU A 472 -34.39 -34.39 0.48
C LEU A 472 -33.56 -33.14 0.18
N LEU A 473 -34.15 -32.12 -0.42
CA LEU A 473 -33.44 -30.87 -0.69
C LEU A 473 -33.41 -29.92 0.51
N ILE A 474 -34.25 -30.12 1.52
CA ILE A 474 -34.37 -29.21 2.68
C ILE A 474 -33.05 -29.13 3.44
N GLU A 475 -32.47 -30.27 3.75
CA GLU A 475 -31.21 -30.34 4.52
C GLU A 475 -30.06 -29.64 3.76
N CYS A 476 -29.87 -29.98 2.47
CA CYS A 476 -28.83 -29.37 1.63
C CYS A 476 -29.03 -27.85 1.49
N THR A 477 -30.29 -27.41 1.29
CA THR A 477 -30.63 -25.98 1.15
C THR A 477 -30.44 -25.22 2.46
N THR A 478 -30.81 -25.85 3.60
CA THR A 478 -30.55 -25.28 4.93
C THR A 478 -29.05 -25.15 5.18
N LEU A 479 -28.26 -26.18 4.89
CA LEU A 479 -26.81 -26.14 5.03
C LEU A 479 -26.20 -25.03 4.16
N MET A 480 -26.65 -24.89 2.92
CA MET A 480 -26.21 -23.81 2.04
C MET A 480 -26.49 -22.44 2.65
N MET A 481 -27.71 -22.20 3.14
CA MET A 481 -28.05 -20.93 3.83
C MET A 481 -27.10 -20.65 5.00
N LEU A 482 -26.82 -21.65 5.84
CA LEU A 482 -25.87 -21.51 6.95
C LEU A 482 -24.45 -21.19 6.46
N ASN A 483 -24.02 -21.80 5.34
CA ASN A 483 -22.73 -21.50 4.73
C ASN A 483 -22.65 -20.08 4.17
N ILE A 484 -23.73 -19.58 3.57
CA ILE A 484 -23.82 -18.18 3.12
C ILE A 484 -23.61 -17.23 4.30
N LEU A 485 -24.31 -17.44 5.42
CA LEU A 485 -24.21 -16.58 6.61
C LEU A 485 -22.82 -16.68 7.26
N ARG A 486 -22.23 -17.87 7.34
CA ARG A 486 -20.85 -18.06 7.82
C ARG A 486 -19.84 -17.32 6.93
N GLY A 487 -19.99 -17.41 5.59
CA GLY A 487 -19.18 -16.68 4.63
C GLY A 487 -19.28 -15.19 4.83
N TYR A 488 -20.50 -14.66 4.96
CA TYR A 488 -20.74 -13.25 5.25
C TYR A 488 -20.04 -12.81 6.54
N ASP A 489 -20.17 -13.58 7.63
CA ASP A 489 -19.56 -13.24 8.92
C ASP A 489 -18.03 -13.20 8.87
N GLU A 490 -17.38 -14.00 8.01
CA GLU A 490 -15.92 -14.07 7.86
C GLU A 490 -15.36 -13.02 6.88
N GLN A 491 -16.18 -12.41 6.01
CA GLN A 491 -15.71 -11.37 5.10
C GLN A 491 -15.19 -10.14 5.85
N LYS A 492 -14.07 -9.57 5.39
CA LYS A 492 -13.54 -8.30 5.90
C LYS A 492 -14.41 -7.12 5.48
N GLU A 493 -14.77 -7.08 4.22
CA GLU A 493 -15.72 -6.13 3.64
C GLU A 493 -17.02 -6.89 3.37
N LYS A 494 -18.11 -6.45 4.00
CA LYS A 494 -19.38 -7.17 3.98
C LYS A 494 -20.10 -6.98 2.65
N ASP A 495 -20.42 -8.08 1.98
CA ASP A 495 -21.19 -8.08 0.73
C ASP A 495 -22.66 -8.39 1.01
N GLU A 496 -23.51 -7.37 0.94
CA GLU A 496 -24.95 -7.46 1.22
C GLU A 496 -25.68 -8.43 0.27
N HIS A 497 -25.15 -8.72 -0.93
CA HIS A 497 -25.73 -9.70 -1.86
C HIS A 497 -25.83 -11.11 -1.23
N LEU A 498 -24.93 -11.42 -0.29
CA LEU A 498 -25.01 -12.68 0.46
C LEU A 498 -26.23 -12.75 1.36
N LEU A 499 -26.63 -11.64 1.99
CA LEU A 499 -27.84 -11.60 2.81
C LEU A 499 -29.09 -11.68 1.94
N ASP A 500 -29.10 -11.09 0.74
CA ASP A 500 -30.19 -11.19 -0.23
C ASP A 500 -30.33 -12.64 -0.74
N LEU A 501 -29.19 -13.31 -0.98
CA LEU A 501 -29.19 -14.73 -1.34
C LEU A 501 -29.70 -15.61 -0.19
N ALA A 502 -29.25 -15.37 1.05
CA ALA A 502 -29.73 -16.09 2.24
C ALA A 502 -31.24 -15.93 2.45
N GLU A 503 -31.78 -14.72 2.23
CA GLU A 503 -33.22 -14.43 2.32
C GLU A 503 -34.01 -15.17 1.24
N ALA A 504 -33.49 -15.21 0.00
CA ALA A 504 -34.11 -15.97 -1.10
C ALA A 504 -34.17 -17.47 -0.78
N VAL A 505 -33.08 -18.03 -0.22
CA VAL A 505 -33.04 -19.43 0.23
C VAL A 505 -34.02 -19.68 1.38
N CYS A 506 -34.11 -18.79 2.36
CA CYS A 506 -35.12 -18.87 3.42
C CYS A 506 -36.55 -18.83 2.86
N SER A 507 -36.80 -18.01 1.86
CA SER A 507 -38.13 -17.93 1.20
C SER A 507 -38.49 -19.23 0.51
N TRP A 508 -37.50 -19.88 -0.17
CA TRP A 508 -37.71 -21.20 -0.76
C TRP A 508 -38.03 -22.26 0.31
N LEU A 509 -37.29 -22.30 1.43
CA LEU A 509 -37.56 -23.19 2.58
C LEU A 509 -38.95 -22.99 3.19
N SER A 510 -39.54 -21.81 3.06
CA SER A 510 -40.86 -21.50 3.60
C SER A 510 -42.05 -21.97 2.73
N LEU A 511 -41.76 -22.54 1.54
CA LEU A 511 -42.83 -23.01 0.63
C LEU A 511 -43.60 -24.20 1.21
N ASP A 512 -42.94 -25.00 2.05
CA ASP A 512 -43.63 -26.09 2.77
C ASP A 512 -43.61 -25.86 4.28
N LYS A 513 -44.78 -25.55 4.80
CA LYS A 513 -45.00 -25.26 6.23
C LYS A 513 -45.13 -26.52 7.11
N GLU A 514 -45.26 -27.70 6.49
CA GLU A 514 -45.45 -28.96 7.22
C GLU A 514 -44.14 -29.65 7.59
N THR A 515 -43.09 -29.47 6.77
CA THR A 515 -41.80 -30.16 6.93
C THR A 515 -40.75 -29.33 7.66
N VAL A 516 -40.78 -28.01 7.54
CA VAL A 516 -39.82 -27.12 8.22
C VAL A 516 -40.44 -26.57 9.51
N GLU A 517 -39.83 -26.83 10.67
CA GLU A 517 -40.25 -26.29 11.95
C GLU A 517 -40.24 -24.75 11.90
N TYR A 518 -41.41 -24.14 12.09
CA TYR A 518 -41.62 -22.70 12.04
C TYR A 518 -40.60 -21.91 12.88
N PRO A 519 -40.30 -22.30 14.14
CA PRO A 519 -39.32 -21.55 14.95
C PRO A 519 -37.92 -21.53 14.32
N ILE A 520 -37.45 -22.63 13.75
CA ILE A 520 -36.09 -22.72 13.11
C ILE A 520 -36.03 -21.81 11.89
N LEU A 521 -37.03 -21.87 11.03
CA LEU A 521 -37.10 -21.00 9.86
C LEU A 521 -37.14 -19.52 10.27
N ARG A 522 -37.92 -19.21 11.28
CA ARG A 522 -38.06 -17.83 11.76
C ARG A 522 -36.79 -17.30 12.42
N LEU A 523 -36.08 -18.12 13.20
CA LEU A 523 -34.77 -17.78 13.72
C LEU A 523 -33.75 -17.51 12.60
N ASN A 524 -33.80 -18.28 11.50
CA ASN A 524 -32.96 -18.08 10.35
C ASN A 524 -33.25 -16.76 9.62
N GLN A 525 -34.54 -16.39 9.48
CA GLN A 525 -34.91 -15.08 8.92
C GLN A 525 -34.45 -13.93 9.84
N LEU A 526 -34.65 -14.04 11.13
CA LEU A 526 -34.29 -12.99 12.08
C LEU A 526 -32.77 -12.81 12.24
N GLN A 527 -32.00 -13.87 12.09
CA GLN A 527 -30.54 -13.71 12.08
C GLN A 527 -30.01 -13.02 10.81
N ILE A 528 -30.70 -13.14 9.67
CA ILE A 528 -30.39 -12.37 8.45
C ILE A 528 -30.70 -10.88 8.71
N GLU A 529 -31.91 -10.60 9.20
CA GLU A 529 -32.31 -9.22 9.53
C GLU A 529 -31.39 -8.55 10.54
N LYS A 530 -30.96 -9.29 11.59
CA LYS A 530 -30.05 -8.77 12.62
C LYS A 530 -28.65 -8.43 12.08
N ARG A 531 -28.22 -9.01 10.98
CA ARG A 531 -26.99 -8.63 10.29
C ARG A 531 -27.12 -7.33 9.51
N ARG A 532 -28.33 -7.02 9.02
CA ARG A 532 -28.63 -5.78 8.29
C ARG A 532 -28.94 -4.60 9.22
N ARG A 533 -29.67 -4.86 10.33
CA ARG A 533 -30.19 -3.83 11.24
C ARG A 533 -30.47 -4.38 12.63
N SER A 534 -30.68 -3.50 13.58
CA SER A 534 -31.25 -3.90 14.87
C SER A 534 -32.65 -4.46 14.69
N LEU A 535 -32.98 -5.50 15.47
CA LEU A 535 -34.30 -6.07 15.48
C LEU A 535 -35.33 -5.09 16.07
N THR A 536 -36.51 -5.09 15.51
CA THR A 536 -37.66 -4.28 15.99
C THR A 536 -38.21 -4.83 17.30
N THR A 537 -38.93 -4.01 18.05
CA THR A 537 -39.60 -4.43 19.28
C THR A 537 -40.55 -5.61 19.03
N GLN A 538 -41.24 -5.64 17.88
CA GLN A 538 -42.16 -6.72 17.52
C GLN A 538 -41.41 -8.05 17.29
N GLU A 539 -40.27 -8.01 16.65
CA GLU A 539 -39.40 -9.17 16.42
C GLU A 539 -38.83 -9.70 17.74
N ILE A 540 -38.46 -8.82 18.67
CA ILE A 540 -38.01 -9.20 20.02
C ILE A 540 -39.12 -9.87 20.81
N ILE A 541 -40.37 -9.34 20.73
CA ILE A 541 -41.55 -9.94 21.38
C ILE A 541 -41.83 -11.33 20.78
N GLU A 542 -41.66 -11.50 19.47
CA GLU A 542 -41.79 -12.79 18.78
C GLU A 542 -40.75 -13.79 19.28
N LEU A 543 -39.48 -13.39 19.37
CA LEU A 543 -38.40 -14.20 19.93
C LEU A 543 -38.67 -14.64 21.37
N GLY A 544 -39.24 -13.75 22.17
CA GLY A 544 -39.68 -14.07 23.54
C GLY A 544 -40.68 -15.23 23.63
N LYS A 545 -41.45 -15.52 22.59
CA LYS A 545 -42.28 -16.72 22.56
C LYS A 545 -41.50 -18.00 22.41
N PHE A 546 -40.35 -17.95 21.69
CA PHE A 546 -39.50 -19.12 21.46
C PHE A 546 -38.60 -19.46 22.66
N THR A 547 -38.62 -18.67 23.73
CA THR A 547 -37.86 -18.97 24.97
C THR A 547 -38.64 -19.88 25.94
N GLY A 548 -39.88 -20.23 25.65
CA GLY A 548 -40.69 -21.11 26.48
C GLY A 548 -40.13 -22.55 26.55
N THR A 549 -40.38 -23.20 27.69
CA THR A 549 -39.89 -24.57 27.96
C THR A 549 -40.49 -25.66 27.06
N GLU A 550 -41.55 -25.33 26.33
CA GLU A 550 -42.14 -26.17 25.29
C GLU A 550 -41.26 -26.33 24.05
N TYR A 551 -40.31 -25.44 23.84
CA TYR A 551 -39.36 -25.51 22.73
C TYR A 551 -38.06 -26.24 23.10
N ALA A 552 -37.48 -26.87 22.12
CA ALA A 552 -36.18 -27.55 22.28
C ALA A 552 -35.06 -26.56 22.68
N ALA A 553 -34.08 -27.03 23.43
CA ALA A 553 -33.02 -26.18 23.99
C ALA A 553 -32.20 -25.41 22.92
N ASN A 554 -31.98 -25.99 21.73
CA ASN A 554 -31.34 -25.31 20.61
C ASN A 554 -32.15 -24.13 20.05
N ILE A 555 -33.47 -24.24 19.99
CA ILE A 555 -34.39 -23.14 19.58
C ILE A 555 -34.33 -22.00 20.58
N ARG A 556 -34.47 -22.34 21.88
CA ARG A 556 -34.40 -21.37 22.99
C ARG A 556 -33.04 -20.65 23.01
N CYS A 557 -31.98 -21.41 22.84
CA CYS A 557 -30.63 -20.87 22.76
C CYS A 557 -30.50 -19.83 21.62
N GLY A 558 -30.98 -20.18 20.42
CA GLY A 558 -30.96 -19.28 19.26
C GLY A 558 -31.79 -18.00 19.49
N ALA A 559 -32.97 -18.12 20.12
CA ALA A 559 -33.79 -16.98 20.46
C ALA A 559 -33.08 -16.01 21.43
N TYR A 560 -32.48 -16.52 22.49
CA TYR A 560 -31.73 -15.71 23.46
C TYR A 560 -30.51 -15.02 22.81
N LEU A 561 -29.78 -15.72 21.91
CA LEU A 561 -28.67 -15.11 21.14
C LEU A 561 -29.13 -13.92 20.31
N LEU A 562 -30.27 -14.04 19.65
CA LEU A 562 -30.83 -12.94 18.85
C LEU A 562 -31.35 -11.79 19.72
N MET A 563 -31.68 -12.05 20.99
CA MET A 563 -32.07 -11.03 21.96
C MET A 563 -30.89 -10.43 22.73
N ASP A 564 -29.63 -10.77 22.36
CA ASP A 564 -28.41 -10.35 23.03
C ASP A 564 -28.27 -10.85 24.48
N ASP A 565 -28.97 -11.92 24.86
CA ASP A 565 -28.91 -12.55 26.19
C ASP A 565 -28.03 -13.80 26.15
N SER A 566 -26.71 -13.59 26.14
CA SER A 566 -25.75 -14.68 26.12
C SER A 566 -25.78 -15.55 27.42
N ALA A 567 -26.26 -15.01 28.54
CA ALA A 567 -26.31 -15.74 29.80
C ALA A 567 -27.41 -16.81 29.79
N GLU A 568 -28.62 -16.48 29.34
CA GLU A 568 -29.69 -17.45 29.17
C GLU A 568 -29.44 -18.39 28.00
N ALA A 569 -28.82 -17.90 26.91
CA ALA A 569 -28.36 -18.74 25.80
C ALA A 569 -27.37 -19.83 26.26
N GLN A 570 -26.41 -19.49 27.15
CA GLN A 570 -25.46 -20.47 27.72
C GLN A 570 -26.17 -21.57 28.54
N LYS A 571 -27.16 -21.21 29.35
CA LYS A 571 -27.94 -22.21 30.12
C LYS A 571 -28.65 -23.19 29.18
N CYS A 572 -29.25 -22.68 28.10
CA CYS A 572 -29.90 -23.55 27.11
C CYS A 572 -28.87 -24.45 26.36
N LEU A 573 -27.67 -23.93 26.06
CA LEU A 573 -26.59 -24.73 25.47
C LEU A 573 -26.17 -25.88 26.40
N ASP A 574 -26.07 -25.60 27.70
CA ASP A 574 -25.65 -26.58 28.71
C ASP A 574 -26.66 -27.75 28.91
N GLU A 575 -27.91 -27.56 28.47
CA GLU A 575 -28.93 -28.62 28.43
C GLU A 575 -28.74 -29.61 27.27
N LEU A 576 -27.98 -29.25 26.24
CA LEU A 576 -27.74 -30.09 25.06
C LEU A 576 -26.66 -31.15 25.36
N SER A 577 -26.69 -32.27 24.62
CA SER A 577 -25.61 -33.25 24.65
C SER A 577 -24.27 -32.65 24.21
N PRO A 578 -23.12 -33.16 24.70
CA PRO A 578 -21.82 -32.61 24.29
C PRO A 578 -21.59 -32.60 22.79
N GLU A 579 -22.12 -33.59 22.06
CA GLU A 579 -22.06 -33.68 20.59
C GLU A 579 -22.85 -32.56 19.97
N THR A 580 -24.10 -32.36 20.41
CA THR A 580 -24.99 -31.30 19.91
C THR A 580 -24.47 -29.91 20.26
N GLN A 581 -23.87 -29.72 21.44
CA GLN A 581 -23.19 -28.46 21.80
C GLN A 581 -22.09 -28.13 20.81
N LYS A 582 -21.21 -29.12 20.52
CA LYS A 582 -20.12 -28.97 19.58
C LYS A 582 -20.58 -28.60 18.18
N GLU A 583 -21.68 -29.15 17.73
CA GLU A 583 -22.31 -28.81 16.45
C GLU A 583 -22.94 -27.43 16.50
N PHE A 584 -23.77 -27.13 17.51
CA PHE A 584 -24.52 -25.88 17.63
C PHE A 584 -23.62 -24.65 17.64
N ILE A 585 -22.48 -24.68 18.35
CA ILE A 585 -21.54 -23.55 18.38
C ILE A 585 -20.92 -23.23 17.02
N THR A 586 -21.03 -24.13 16.05
CA THR A 586 -20.60 -23.87 14.67
C THR A 586 -21.64 -23.12 13.85
N PHE A 587 -22.87 -23.02 14.33
CA PHE A 587 -23.94 -22.34 13.56
C PHE A 587 -23.76 -20.82 13.56
N PRO A 588 -24.09 -20.16 12.44
CA PRO A 588 -23.86 -18.71 12.26
C PRO A 588 -24.66 -17.86 13.25
N ILE A 589 -25.72 -18.40 13.89
CA ILE A 589 -26.48 -17.70 14.93
C ILE A 589 -25.61 -17.42 16.16
N CYS A 590 -24.58 -18.23 16.40
CA CYS A 590 -23.62 -18.04 17.51
C CYS A 590 -22.67 -16.83 17.27
N HIS A 591 -22.73 -16.19 16.11
CA HIS A 591 -22.08 -14.90 15.88
C HIS A 591 -22.58 -13.80 16.85
N PHE A 592 -23.83 -13.89 17.30
CA PHE A 592 -24.46 -12.88 18.17
C PHE A 592 -24.17 -13.06 19.67
N GLY A 593 -23.39 -14.06 20.08
CA GLY A 593 -23.03 -14.23 21.49
C GLY A 593 -21.81 -15.14 21.69
N LYS A 594 -21.07 -14.91 22.76
CA LYS A 594 -19.92 -15.75 23.12
C LYS A 594 -20.44 -16.92 23.98
N LEU A 595 -20.60 -18.09 23.35
CA LEU A 595 -20.93 -19.33 24.06
C LEU A 595 -19.65 -20.15 24.30
N ILE A 596 -19.61 -20.82 25.44
CA ILE A 596 -18.48 -21.66 25.86
C ILE A 596 -18.99 -23.12 25.93
N GLN A 597 -18.35 -24.00 25.20
CA GLN A 597 -18.63 -25.43 25.31
C GLN A 597 -18.32 -25.88 26.75
N GLY A 598 -19.29 -26.56 27.40
CA GLY A 598 -19.26 -26.91 28.82
C GLY A 598 -17.97 -27.61 29.22
N GLY A 599 -17.04 -26.79 29.69
CA GLY A 599 -15.87 -27.20 30.43
C GLY A 599 -16.09 -26.82 31.87
N LYS A 600 -16.10 -27.78 32.73
CA LYS A 600 -15.98 -27.54 34.16
C LYS A 600 -14.86 -26.53 34.38
N GLN A 601 -15.18 -25.42 35.08
CA GLN A 601 -14.18 -24.58 35.69
C GLN A 601 -13.24 -25.44 36.52
#